data_f3e1d357d732f6a45fa7a2ee1e4d8411
#
_entry.id   f3e1d357d732f6a45fa7a2ee1e4d8411
#
_cell.length_a   1.000
_cell.length_b   1.000
_cell.length_c   1.000
_cell.angle_alpha   90.00
_cell.angle_beta   90.00
_cell.angle_gamma   90.00
#
_symmetry.space_group_name_H-M   'P 1'
#
loop_
_entity.id
_entity.type
_entity.pdbx_description
1 polymer ?
#
loop_
_entity_poly.entity_id
_entity_poly.type
_entity_poly.pdbx_seq_one_letter_code
_entity_poly.pdbx_strand_id
1 'polypeptide(L)'
;MGILIFSMIGVAEIAFAVFSIITKSNQQKLRNISRIAAFTGFVVFAILPIIDWSSRYYALAVLLLLLAIIGAIALIRKKEEKKAYKSARVVLKAIGMTVLIFTLTLPAIIFPQHKAMEMTGEYKVATITRTYTDTKRVETYTDTGENRKLNVQLWYPEKADKRYPLIVFSHGGFGTKSSNESLYNELASQGYVVCSIDHTYQCLYTKGEDGRTTRIDMGYMQDVSAENALADRQKSYEYYQKWMKIRTGDIDFVIDHILSEAEKNNVDTAYKLVDTSKIGVMGHSLGGSAALGIGRMRKDVSGVIALESPFMCDIEGVKDGEFVFKEDIYPVPVLNVYSDSSWSNLDQWPQYAENYDLLSGTNATAFNVHMSGAGHFTLTDLALASPLLTRIFNGKKSTTGTEYCLKTINKICLEFFDSYLKGKGEFTADGMY
;
A
#
# COMPACT_ATOMS: atom_id res chain seq x y z
N MET A 1 -0.61 -20.26 0.03
CA MET A 1 -1.21 -21.02 -1.10
C MET A 1 -0.28 -21.11 -2.31
N GLY A 2 0.29 -20.02 -2.85
CA GLY A 2 1.18 -20.07 -4.02
C GLY A 2 2.35 -21.05 -3.89
N ILE A 3 3.05 -21.05 -2.75
CA ILE A 3 4.15 -21.99 -2.47
C ILE A 3 3.64 -23.46 -2.49
N LEU A 4 2.46 -23.73 -1.91
CA LEU A 4 1.89 -25.08 -1.88
C LEU A 4 1.60 -25.57 -3.31
N ILE A 5 0.96 -24.75 -4.13
CA ILE A 5 0.65 -25.10 -5.54
C ILE A 5 1.95 -25.36 -6.31
N PHE A 6 2.94 -24.47 -6.19
CA PHE A 6 4.24 -24.68 -6.82
C PHE A 6 4.90 -25.98 -6.37
N SER A 7 4.93 -26.25 -5.05
CA SER A 7 5.54 -27.45 -4.49
C SER A 7 4.84 -28.73 -4.98
N MET A 8 3.50 -28.75 -4.99
CA MET A 8 2.75 -29.92 -5.46
C MET A 8 3.04 -30.23 -6.95
N ILE A 9 2.98 -29.22 -7.80
CA ILE A 9 3.21 -29.40 -9.24
C ILE A 9 4.70 -29.70 -9.49
N GLY A 10 5.62 -29.03 -8.80
CA GLY A 10 7.06 -29.26 -8.91
C GLY A 10 7.47 -30.67 -8.51
N VAL A 11 6.95 -31.18 -7.38
CA VAL A 11 7.18 -32.55 -6.94
C VAL A 11 6.63 -33.55 -7.96
N ALA A 12 5.43 -33.30 -8.50
CA ALA A 12 4.85 -34.15 -9.53
C ALA A 12 5.70 -34.21 -10.81
N GLU A 13 6.24 -33.06 -11.28
CA GLU A 13 7.13 -33.02 -12.46
C GLU A 13 8.46 -33.73 -12.20
N ILE A 14 9.06 -33.58 -11.00
CA ILE A 14 10.30 -34.29 -10.62
C ILE A 14 10.04 -35.80 -10.54
N ALA A 15 9.00 -36.25 -9.84
CA ALA A 15 8.64 -37.64 -9.74
C ALA A 15 8.39 -38.27 -11.11
N PHE A 16 7.72 -37.52 -12.00
CA PHE A 16 7.47 -37.94 -13.37
C PHE A 16 8.78 -38.08 -14.18
N ALA A 17 9.72 -37.15 -14.02
CA ALA A 17 11.02 -37.20 -14.69
C ALA A 17 11.83 -38.42 -14.23
N VAL A 18 11.87 -38.67 -12.90
CA VAL A 18 12.55 -39.82 -12.31
C VAL A 18 11.92 -41.14 -12.84
N PHE A 19 10.60 -41.25 -12.82
CA PHE A 19 9.89 -42.44 -13.35
C PHE A 19 10.18 -42.67 -14.84
N SER A 20 10.19 -41.61 -15.66
CA SER A 20 10.53 -41.70 -17.07
C SER A 20 11.99 -42.18 -17.30
N ILE A 21 12.91 -41.77 -16.43
CA ILE A 21 14.33 -42.18 -16.51
C ILE A 21 14.49 -43.65 -16.12
N ILE A 22 13.87 -44.09 -15.03
CA ILE A 22 13.92 -45.48 -14.56
C ILE A 22 13.33 -46.43 -15.61
N THR A 23 12.18 -46.06 -16.18
CA THR A 23 11.48 -46.89 -17.18
C THR A 23 12.05 -46.77 -18.59
N LYS A 24 13.02 -45.90 -18.80
CA LYS A 24 13.58 -45.55 -20.12
C LYS A 24 12.53 -45.26 -21.19
N SER A 25 11.42 -44.62 -20.77
CA SER A 25 10.25 -44.32 -21.59
C SER A 25 9.79 -42.87 -21.37
N ASN A 26 9.27 -42.20 -22.41
CA ASN A 26 8.76 -40.83 -22.28
C ASN A 26 7.42 -40.74 -21.52
N GLN A 27 6.76 -41.85 -21.25
CA GLN A 27 5.52 -41.95 -20.46
C GLN A 27 4.42 -40.97 -20.90
N GLN A 28 4.25 -40.79 -22.22
CA GLN A 28 3.41 -39.74 -22.82
C GLN A 28 1.94 -39.83 -22.34
N LYS A 29 1.38 -41.07 -22.21
CA LYS A 29 0.02 -41.28 -21.73
C LYS A 29 -0.15 -40.75 -20.30
N LEU A 30 0.76 -41.15 -19.41
CA LEU A 30 0.74 -40.74 -18.00
C LEU A 30 0.88 -39.22 -17.87
N ARG A 31 1.81 -38.61 -18.64
CA ARG A 31 1.97 -37.18 -18.68
C ARG A 31 0.70 -36.44 -19.10
N ASN A 32 -0.03 -36.93 -20.08
CA ASN A 32 -1.27 -36.30 -20.52
C ASN A 32 -2.37 -36.43 -19.47
N ILE A 33 -2.46 -37.58 -18.76
CA ILE A 33 -3.38 -37.76 -17.63
C ILE A 33 -3.03 -36.78 -16.49
N SER A 34 -1.75 -36.68 -16.12
CA SER A 34 -1.29 -35.75 -15.05
C SER A 34 -1.62 -34.28 -15.35
N ARG A 35 -1.54 -33.84 -16.61
CA ARG A 35 -1.93 -32.51 -17.03
C ARG A 35 -3.41 -32.23 -16.82
N ILE A 36 -4.26 -33.20 -17.20
CA ILE A 36 -5.71 -33.07 -16.98
C ILE A 36 -5.99 -33.03 -15.47
N ALA A 37 -5.38 -33.96 -14.72
CA ALA A 37 -5.57 -34.02 -13.26
C ALA A 37 -5.10 -32.72 -12.56
N ALA A 38 -3.99 -32.12 -12.96
CA ALA A 38 -3.49 -30.88 -12.41
C ALA A 38 -4.48 -29.71 -12.63
N PHE A 39 -5.02 -29.57 -13.85
CA PHE A 39 -6.04 -28.56 -14.13
C PHE A 39 -7.34 -28.81 -13.36
N THR A 40 -7.83 -30.07 -13.35
CA THR A 40 -9.04 -30.42 -12.59
C THR A 40 -8.87 -30.13 -11.10
N GLY A 41 -7.74 -30.53 -10.50
CA GLY A 41 -7.42 -30.21 -9.10
C GLY A 41 -7.38 -28.72 -8.81
N PHE A 42 -6.77 -27.94 -9.73
CA PHE A 42 -6.74 -26.48 -9.61
C PHE A 42 -8.17 -25.87 -9.63
N VAL A 43 -9.03 -26.33 -10.54
CA VAL A 43 -10.43 -25.89 -10.62
C VAL A 43 -11.21 -26.28 -9.36
N VAL A 44 -11.01 -27.49 -8.85
CA VAL A 44 -11.64 -27.94 -7.60
C VAL A 44 -11.22 -27.05 -6.43
N PHE A 45 -9.94 -26.68 -6.32
CA PHE A 45 -9.45 -25.79 -5.27
C PHE A 45 -10.03 -24.38 -5.39
N ALA A 46 -10.31 -23.90 -6.61
CA ALA A 46 -10.97 -22.61 -6.82
C ALA A 46 -12.47 -22.65 -6.47
N ILE A 47 -13.16 -23.77 -6.74
CA ILE A 47 -14.58 -23.96 -6.37
C ILE A 47 -14.77 -24.16 -4.86
N LEU A 48 -13.85 -24.87 -4.19
CA LEU A 48 -13.89 -25.14 -2.75
C LEU A 48 -13.36 -23.98 -1.88
N PRO A 49 -13.35 -22.77 -2.32
CA PRO A 49 -12.61 -21.54 -1.95
C PRO A 49 -11.30 -21.79 -1.15
N ILE A 50 -10.54 -22.81 -1.54
CA ILE A 50 -9.18 -23.03 -1.03
C ILE A 50 -8.22 -22.03 -1.69
N ILE A 51 -8.51 -21.69 -2.94
CA ILE A 51 -7.84 -20.63 -3.70
C ILE A 51 -8.81 -19.46 -3.87
N ASP A 52 -8.46 -18.30 -3.32
CA ASP A 52 -9.12 -17.05 -3.63
C ASP A 52 -8.83 -16.64 -5.08
N TRP A 53 -9.82 -16.83 -5.96
CA TRP A 53 -9.69 -16.54 -7.37
C TRP A 53 -9.38 -15.05 -7.63
N SER A 54 -8.23 -14.80 -8.20
CA SER A 54 -7.76 -13.43 -8.47
C SER A 54 -6.70 -13.42 -9.58
N SER A 55 -6.34 -12.22 -10.07
CA SER A 55 -5.37 -12.02 -11.14
C SER A 55 -4.02 -12.71 -10.93
N ARG A 56 -3.63 -12.96 -9.67
CA ARG A 56 -2.38 -13.68 -9.31
C ARG A 56 -2.32 -15.12 -9.82
N TYR A 57 -3.47 -15.71 -10.18
CA TYR A 57 -3.56 -17.09 -10.68
C TYR A 57 -3.91 -17.20 -12.16
N TYR A 58 -4.26 -16.10 -12.86
CA TYR A 58 -4.76 -16.15 -14.24
C TYR A 58 -3.78 -16.81 -15.20
N ALA A 59 -2.50 -16.40 -15.16
CA ALA A 59 -1.50 -16.95 -16.05
C ALA A 59 -1.24 -18.45 -15.80
N LEU A 60 -1.22 -18.89 -14.54
CA LEU A 60 -1.12 -20.30 -14.17
C LEU A 60 -2.33 -21.08 -14.66
N ALA A 61 -3.55 -20.58 -14.46
CA ALA A 61 -4.78 -21.22 -14.89
C ALA A 61 -4.81 -21.43 -16.42
N VAL A 62 -4.41 -20.41 -17.18
CA VAL A 62 -4.28 -20.48 -18.63
C VAL A 62 -3.29 -21.56 -19.04
N LEU A 63 -2.11 -21.60 -18.43
CA LEU A 63 -1.13 -22.66 -18.69
C LEU A 63 -1.70 -24.05 -18.43
N LEU A 64 -2.29 -24.27 -17.24
CA LEU A 64 -2.84 -25.57 -16.86
C LEU A 64 -3.98 -26.00 -17.79
N LEU A 65 -4.86 -25.08 -18.21
CA LEU A 65 -5.93 -25.32 -19.17
C LEU A 65 -5.36 -25.76 -20.52
N LEU A 66 -4.39 -25.00 -21.05
CA LEU A 66 -3.76 -25.35 -22.34
C LEU A 66 -3.09 -26.73 -22.31
N LEU A 67 -2.38 -27.04 -21.21
CA LEU A 67 -1.75 -28.35 -21.03
C LEU A 67 -2.79 -29.48 -20.92
N ALA A 68 -3.93 -29.23 -20.26
CA ALA A 68 -5.03 -30.19 -20.15
C ALA A 68 -5.70 -30.44 -21.52
N ILE A 69 -5.95 -29.39 -22.31
CA ILE A 69 -6.51 -29.51 -23.67
C ILE A 69 -5.56 -30.31 -24.55
N ILE A 70 -4.26 -30.00 -24.55
CA ILE A 70 -3.25 -30.75 -25.32
C ILE A 70 -3.22 -32.21 -24.90
N GLY A 71 -3.29 -32.48 -23.58
CA GLY A 71 -3.35 -33.83 -23.02
C GLY A 71 -4.57 -34.59 -23.45
N ALA A 72 -5.75 -33.96 -23.38
CA ALA A 72 -7.03 -34.58 -23.77
C ALA A 72 -7.06 -34.92 -25.26
N ILE A 73 -6.67 -33.97 -26.13
CA ILE A 73 -6.60 -34.20 -27.58
C ILE A 73 -5.64 -35.34 -27.91
N ALA A 74 -4.47 -35.42 -27.24
CA ALA A 74 -3.49 -36.46 -27.47
C ALA A 74 -4.02 -37.86 -27.03
N LEU A 75 -4.77 -37.94 -25.95
CA LEU A 75 -5.41 -39.18 -25.49
C LEU A 75 -6.54 -39.63 -26.41
N ILE A 76 -7.42 -38.71 -26.84
CA ILE A 76 -8.55 -39.00 -27.75
C ILE A 76 -8.02 -39.49 -29.11
N ARG A 77 -7.00 -38.83 -29.65
CA ARG A 77 -6.41 -39.20 -30.96
C ARG A 77 -5.51 -40.44 -30.88
N LYS A 78 -5.37 -41.07 -29.71
CA LYS A 78 -4.48 -42.23 -29.48
C LYS A 78 -3.09 -42.04 -30.10
N LYS A 79 -2.55 -40.84 -29.98
CA LYS A 79 -1.32 -40.42 -30.64
C LYS A 79 -0.16 -41.29 -30.12
N GLU A 80 0.36 -42.13 -30.96
CA GLU A 80 1.55 -42.94 -30.65
C GLU A 80 2.77 -42.09 -30.42
N GLU A 81 3.66 -42.58 -29.56
CA GLU A 81 4.90 -41.91 -29.22
C GLU A 81 5.92 -42.00 -30.32
N LYS A 82 6.01 -40.96 -31.15
CA LYS A 82 6.94 -40.93 -32.33
C LYS A 82 8.39 -40.54 -31.95
N LYS A 83 8.63 -40.07 -30.71
CA LYS A 83 9.98 -39.57 -30.33
C LYS A 83 10.73 -40.60 -29.52
N ALA A 84 11.93 -40.96 -29.97
CA ALA A 84 12.83 -41.81 -29.19
C ALA A 84 13.13 -41.22 -27.81
N TYR A 85 13.16 -42.10 -26.81
CA TYR A 85 13.54 -41.68 -25.44
C TYR A 85 14.97 -41.12 -25.41
N LYS A 86 15.16 -40.01 -24.73
CA LYS A 86 16.46 -39.43 -24.42
C LYS A 86 16.38 -38.81 -23.01
N SER A 87 17.18 -39.30 -22.07
CA SER A 87 17.17 -38.84 -20.66
C SER A 87 17.40 -37.34 -20.55
N ALA A 88 18.36 -36.79 -21.28
CA ALA A 88 18.62 -35.34 -21.30
C ALA A 88 17.38 -34.52 -21.71
N ARG A 89 16.58 -35.01 -22.67
CA ARG A 89 15.33 -34.35 -23.07
C ARG A 89 14.26 -34.37 -21.96
N VAL A 90 14.20 -35.47 -21.20
CA VAL A 90 13.26 -35.58 -20.07
C VAL A 90 13.65 -34.58 -18.98
N VAL A 91 14.94 -34.53 -18.62
CA VAL A 91 15.46 -33.61 -17.61
C VAL A 91 15.25 -32.15 -18.02
N LEU A 92 15.61 -31.76 -19.24
CA LEU A 92 15.42 -30.39 -19.75
C LEU A 92 13.95 -29.96 -19.75
N LYS A 93 13.03 -30.90 -20.10
CA LYS A 93 11.60 -30.59 -20.04
C LYS A 93 11.08 -30.41 -18.61
N ALA A 94 11.55 -31.22 -17.66
CA ALA A 94 11.18 -31.09 -16.25
C ALA A 94 11.71 -29.77 -15.69
N ILE A 95 12.98 -29.42 -15.94
CA ILE A 95 13.54 -28.13 -15.52
C ILE A 95 12.76 -26.96 -16.13
N GLY A 96 12.53 -26.98 -17.44
CA GLY A 96 11.81 -25.91 -18.13
C GLY A 96 10.37 -25.74 -17.60
N MET A 97 9.67 -26.86 -17.32
CA MET A 97 8.33 -26.82 -16.75
C MET A 97 8.35 -26.30 -15.31
N THR A 98 9.30 -26.74 -14.50
CA THR A 98 9.44 -26.26 -13.11
C THR A 98 9.71 -24.75 -13.07
N VAL A 99 10.63 -24.25 -13.92
CA VAL A 99 10.92 -22.81 -14.03
C VAL A 99 9.67 -22.05 -14.48
N LEU A 100 8.95 -22.56 -15.51
CA LEU A 100 7.74 -21.91 -16.00
C LEU A 100 6.65 -21.84 -14.90
N ILE A 101 6.40 -22.93 -14.19
CA ILE A 101 5.43 -22.98 -13.11
C ILE A 101 5.84 -22.04 -11.98
N PHE A 102 7.12 -22.01 -11.60
CA PHE A 102 7.64 -21.09 -10.60
C PHE A 102 7.36 -19.63 -11.00
N THR A 103 7.71 -19.25 -12.23
CA THR A 103 7.47 -17.90 -12.75
C THR A 103 5.99 -17.52 -12.71
N LEU A 104 5.10 -18.44 -13.11
CA LEU A 104 3.65 -18.20 -13.12
C LEU A 104 2.98 -18.24 -11.75
N THR A 105 3.59 -18.88 -10.76
CA THR A 105 3.14 -18.87 -9.36
C THR A 105 3.76 -17.74 -8.55
N LEU A 106 4.78 -17.07 -9.06
CA LEU A 106 5.50 -16.00 -8.37
C LEU A 106 4.58 -14.88 -7.85
N PRO A 107 3.58 -14.38 -8.60
CA PRO A 107 2.63 -13.39 -8.08
C PRO A 107 1.87 -13.89 -6.84
N ALA A 108 1.46 -15.15 -6.81
CA ALA A 108 0.76 -15.74 -5.66
C ALA A 108 1.70 -16.09 -4.48
N ILE A 109 3.00 -16.15 -4.71
CA ILE A 109 4.04 -16.31 -3.67
C ILE A 109 4.35 -14.95 -3.05
N ILE A 110 4.54 -13.92 -3.88
CA ILE A 110 4.86 -12.56 -3.43
C ILE A 110 3.65 -11.95 -2.71
N PHE A 111 2.46 -12.11 -3.28
CA PHE A 111 1.19 -11.61 -2.74
C PHE A 111 0.29 -12.78 -2.33
N PRO A 112 0.53 -13.41 -1.18
CA PRO A 112 -0.30 -14.52 -0.71
C PRO A 112 -1.73 -14.04 -0.45
N GLN A 113 -2.69 -14.95 -0.52
CA GLN A 113 -4.05 -14.64 -0.08
C GLN A 113 -4.06 -14.41 1.43
N HIS A 114 -4.76 -13.39 1.85
CA HIS A 114 -4.94 -13.01 3.25
C HIS A 114 -6.41 -12.59 3.47
N LYS A 115 -6.86 -12.66 4.71
CA LYS A 115 -8.16 -12.11 5.08
C LYS A 115 -8.05 -10.60 5.21
N ALA A 116 -9.09 -9.89 4.76
CA ALA A 116 -9.27 -8.49 5.13
C ALA A 116 -9.40 -8.40 6.66
N MET A 117 -8.90 -7.30 7.23
CA MET A 117 -9.06 -7.04 8.65
C MET A 117 -10.54 -6.79 8.97
N GLU A 118 -11.00 -7.31 10.09
CA GLU A 118 -12.35 -7.08 10.57
C GLU A 118 -12.49 -5.63 11.05
N MET A 119 -13.53 -4.96 10.59
CA MET A 119 -13.92 -3.63 11.06
C MET A 119 -14.66 -3.75 12.39
N THR A 120 -14.43 -2.80 13.29
CA THR A 120 -15.09 -2.79 14.62
C THR A 120 -16.28 -1.84 14.70
N GLY A 121 -16.50 -1.01 13.67
CA GLY A 121 -17.57 -0.03 13.63
C GLY A 121 -18.93 -0.60 13.20
N GLU A 122 -19.95 0.22 13.36
CA GLU A 122 -21.35 -0.16 13.10
C GLU A 122 -21.73 -0.08 11.62
N TYR A 123 -20.99 0.72 10.82
CA TYR A 123 -21.34 0.97 9.42
C TYR A 123 -20.67 -0.03 8.48
N LYS A 124 -21.43 -0.48 7.50
CA LYS A 124 -20.83 -1.04 6.28
C LYS A 124 -20.15 0.10 5.52
N VAL A 125 -19.05 -0.21 4.87
CA VAL A 125 -18.25 0.77 4.14
C VAL A 125 -18.54 0.67 2.65
N ALA A 126 -18.89 1.80 2.05
CA ALA A 126 -18.97 1.98 0.61
C ALA A 126 -17.76 2.76 0.11
N THR A 127 -17.39 2.58 -1.15
CA THR A 127 -16.27 3.30 -1.76
C THR A 127 -16.64 3.91 -3.09
N ILE A 128 -15.99 5.03 -3.44
CA ILE A 128 -16.09 5.64 -4.75
C ILE A 128 -14.72 6.17 -5.17
N THR A 129 -14.34 5.97 -6.43
CA THR A 129 -13.10 6.49 -7.00
C THR A 129 -13.43 7.66 -7.92
N ARG A 130 -12.62 8.72 -7.87
CA ARG A 130 -12.79 9.92 -8.71
C ARG A 130 -11.43 10.41 -9.21
N THR A 131 -11.45 11.08 -10.35
CA THR A 131 -10.29 11.81 -10.89
C THR A 131 -10.57 13.29 -10.84
N TYR A 132 -9.79 14.02 -10.04
CA TYR A 132 -9.88 15.48 -9.94
C TYR A 132 -8.84 16.12 -10.85
N THR A 133 -9.20 17.26 -11.45
CA THR A 133 -8.28 18.06 -12.25
C THR A 133 -8.11 19.42 -11.58
N ASP A 134 -6.89 19.70 -11.15
CA ASP A 134 -6.53 21.00 -10.61
C ASP A 134 -6.22 21.97 -11.75
N THR A 135 -7.17 22.80 -12.08
CA THR A 135 -7.04 23.78 -13.18
C THR A 135 -6.09 24.93 -12.89
N LYS A 136 -5.65 25.08 -11.63
CA LYS A 136 -4.71 26.13 -11.22
C LYS A 136 -3.25 25.69 -11.28
N ARG A 137 -2.99 24.38 -11.37
CA ARG A 137 -1.64 23.82 -11.43
C ARG A 137 -1.43 23.01 -12.69
N VAL A 138 -0.30 23.26 -13.35
CA VAL A 138 0.20 22.48 -14.48
C VAL A 138 1.01 21.29 -13.93
N GLU A 139 0.92 20.16 -14.60
CA GLU A 139 1.75 18.98 -14.27
C GLU A 139 3.23 19.27 -14.52
N THR A 140 4.07 18.98 -13.55
CA THR A 140 5.51 19.30 -13.58
C THR A 140 6.39 18.08 -13.93
N TYR A 141 5.81 16.90 -14.00
CA TYR A 141 6.51 15.67 -14.43
C TYR A 141 6.45 15.44 -15.94
N THR A 142 5.72 16.27 -16.67
CA THR A 142 5.60 16.19 -18.13
C THR A 142 5.65 17.61 -18.74
N ASP A 143 6.13 17.70 -19.98
CA ASP A 143 6.16 18.95 -20.74
C ASP A 143 4.90 19.15 -21.62
N THR A 144 3.80 18.46 -21.29
CA THR A 144 2.57 18.53 -22.10
C THR A 144 1.74 19.79 -21.87
N GLY A 145 1.99 20.52 -20.79
CA GLY A 145 1.18 21.67 -20.38
C GLY A 145 -0.22 21.30 -19.85
N GLU A 146 -0.48 20.00 -19.65
CA GLU A 146 -1.76 19.55 -19.06
C GLU A 146 -1.86 19.96 -17.58
N ASN A 147 -3.09 20.20 -17.14
CA ASN A 147 -3.37 20.43 -15.73
C ASN A 147 -3.11 19.16 -14.89
N ARG A 148 -2.68 19.38 -13.64
CA ARG A 148 -2.43 18.29 -12.71
C ARG A 148 -3.72 17.50 -12.40
N LYS A 149 -3.66 16.18 -12.56
CA LYS A 149 -4.77 15.26 -12.29
C LYS A 149 -4.42 14.36 -11.11
N LEU A 150 -5.37 14.19 -10.21
CA LEU A 150 -5.23 13.33 -9.04
C LEU A 150 -6.34 12.29 -9.05
N ASN A 151 -6.00 11.04 -8.82
CA ASN A 151 -6.98 9.99 -8.61
C ASN A 151 -7.13 9.76 -7.11
N VAL A 152 -8.36 9.86 -6.63
CA VAL A 152 -8.70 9.70 -5.22
C VAL A 152 -9.71 8.57 -5.05
N GLN A 153 -9.72 7.97 -3.86
CA GLN A 153 -10.78 7.06 -3.46
C GLN A 153 -11.31 7.53 -2.11
N LEU A 154 -12.64 7.52 -1.98
CA LEU A 154 -13.32 7.81 -0.74
C LEU A 154 -13.91 6.52 -0.17
N TRP A 155 -13.76 6.33 1.13
CA TRP A 155 -14.42 5.30 1.95
C TRP A 155 -15.40 6.02 2.87
N TYR A 156 -16.64 5.57 2.94
CA TYR A 156 -17.68 6.26 3.70
C TYR A 156 -18.74 5.28 4.20
N PRO A 157 -19.48 5.63 5.27
CA PRO A 157 -20.58 4.83 5.81
C PRO A 157 -21.67 4.59 4.78
N GLU A 158 -21.96 3.31 4.46
CA GLU A 158 -23.05 2.95 3.56
C GLU A 158 -24.40 3.26 4.20
N LYS A 159 -25.34 3.84 3.44
CA LYS A 159 -26.73 4.14 3.88
C LYS A 159 -26.82 5.02 5.14
N ALA A 160 -25.83 5.87 5.35
CA ALA A 160 -25.86 6.85 6.42
C ALA A 160 -26.66 8.09 6.05
N ASP A 161 -27.19 8.82 7.05
CA ASP A 161 -28.12 9.93 6.89
C ASP A 161 -27.64 11.25 7.51
N LYS A 162 -26.47 11.24 8.18
CA LYS A 162 -25.86 12.41 8.80
C LYS A 162 -24.49 12.72 8.22
N ARG A 163 -23.92 13.87 8.56
CA ARG A 163 -22.57 14.26 8.17
C ARG A 163 -21.53 13.71 9.13
N TYR A 164 -20.35 13.41 8.60
CA TYR A 164 -19.22 12.81 9.30
C TYR A 164 -17.93 13.59 9.04
N PRO A 165 -16.98 13.62 9.99
CA PRO A 165 -15.70 14.27 9.78
C PRO A 165 -14.98 13.70 8.55
N LEU A 166 -14.27 14.60 7.84
CA LEU A 166 -13.41 14.25 6.70
C LEU A 166 -12.00 13.94 7.22
N ILE A 167 -11.44 12.83 6.76
CA ILE A 167 -10.02 12.51 6.92
C ILE A 167 -9.39 12.38 5.54
N VAL A 168 -8.27 13.10 5.30
CA VAL A 168 -7.51 12.99 4.06
C VAL A 168 -6.19 12.31 4.33
N PHE A 169 -5.92 11.23 3.58
CA PHE A 169 -4.71 10.42 3.69
C PHE A 169 -3.78 10.59 2.50
N SER A 170 -2.48 10.73 2.80
CA SER A 170 -1.38 10.78 1.84
C SER A 170 -0.44 9.58 2.05
N HIS A 171 -0.17 8.82 0.98
CA HIS A 171 0.67 7.62 1.02
C HIS A 171 2.18 7.94 1.06
N GLY A 172 3.01 6.95 1.41
CA GLY A 172 4.47 7.03 1.37
C GLY A 172 5.06 7.17 -0.03
N GLY A 173 6.38 7.21 -0.14
CA GLY A 173 7.12 7.55 -1.36
C GLY A 173 6.76 6.74 -2.60
N PHE A 174 6.48 5.44 -2.45
CA PHE A 174 6.13 4.52 -3.53
C PHE A 174 4.75 3.87 -3.32
N GLY A 175 3.95 4.44 -2.43
CA GLY A 175 2.62 3.93 -2.11
C GLY A 175 1.58 4.19 -3.20
N THR A 176 0.35 3.87 -2.86
CA THR A 176 -0.86 4.19 -3.62
C THR A 176 -1.97 4.57 -2.65
N LYS A 177 -3.08 5.08 -3.14
CA LYS A 177 -4.27 5.37 -2.32
C LYS A 177 -4.80 4.19 -1.52
N SER A 178 -4.39 2.95 -1.85
CA SER A 178 -4.79 1.73 -1.11
C SER A 178 -3.74 1.27 -0.07
N SER A 179 -2.72 2.06 0.22
CA SER A 179 -1.58 1.63 1.06
C SER A 179 -1.97 1.30 2.51
N ASN A 180 -3.03 1.88 3.04
CA ASN A 180 -3.53 1.66 4.41
C ASN A 180 -5.05 1.44 4.41
N GLU A 181 -5.56 0.62 3.48
CA GLU A 181 -6.99 0.40 3.27
C GLU A 181 -7.69 -0.19 4.52
N SER A 182 -6.98 -1.00 5.31
CA SER A 182 -7.50 -1.52 6.58
C SER A 182 -7.85 -0.40 7.56
N LEU A 183 -7.02 0.64 7.63
CA LEU A 183 -7.26 1.82 8.45
C LEU A 183 -8.43 2.66 7.92
N TYR A 184 -8.52 2.83 6.58
CA TYR A 184 -9.61 3.60 5.99
C TYR A 184 -10.96 2.91 6.21
N ASN A 185 -11.01 1.59 6.06
CA ASN A 185 -12.20 0.80 6.35
C ASN A 185 -12.61 0.89 7.83
N GLU A 186 -11.65 0.81 8.76
CA GLU A 186 -11.93 0.97 10.19
C GLU A 186 -12.53 2.34 10.47
N LEU A 187 -11.87 3.42 10.06
CA LEU A 187 -12.35 4.78 10.29
C LEU A 187 -13.72 5.02 9.65
N ALA A 188 -13.94 4.55 8.41
CA ALA A 188 -15.23 4.72 7.75
C ALA A 188 -16.33 3.91 8.44
N SER A 189 -16.04 2.70 8.93
CA SER A 189 -17.00 1.90 9.71
C SER A 189 -17.40 2.55 11.02
N GLN A 190 -16.57 3.42 11.54
CA GLN A 190 -16.79 4.21 12.78
C GLN A 190 -17.41 5.58 12.51
N GLY A 191 -17.81 5.87 11.26
CA GLY A 191 -18.46 7.14 10.91
C GLY A 191 -17.47 8.26 10.64
N TYR A 192 -16.59 8.05 9.68
CA TYR A 192 -15.75 9.05 9.01
C TYR A 192 -15.93 8.95 7.50
N VAL A 193 -15.69 10.03 6.80
CA VAL A 193 -15.43 10.02 5.35
C VAL A 193 -13.93 10.11 5.18
N VAL A 194 -13.31 9.07 4.61
CA VAL A 194 -11.86 9.00 4.42
C VAL A 194 -11.57 9.13 2.94
N CYS A 195 -10.72 10.08 2.56
CA CYS A 195 -10.22 10.26 1.20
C CYS A 195 -8.74 9.97 1.14
N SER A 196 -8.34 8.99 0.34
CA SER A 196 -6.93 8.72 0.07
C SER A 196 -6.56 9.12 -1.36
N ILE A 197 -5.38 9.72 -1.52
CA ILE A 197 -4.90 10.36 -2.75
C ILE A 197 -3.81 9.50 -3.39
N ASP A 198 -3.90 9.25 -4.71
CA ASP A 198 -2.74 8.91 -5.53
C ASP A 198 -2.05 10.20 -5.97
N HIS A 199 -0.87 10.49 -5.46
CA HIS A 199 -0.04 11.59 -5.93
C HIS A 199 0.55 11.23 -7.29
N THR A 200 -0.10 11.63 -8.38
CA THR A 200 0.28 11.27 -9.75
C THR A 200 1.77 11.51 -9.97
N TYR A 201 2.46 10.56 -10.60
CA TYR A 201 3.92 10.46 -10.78
C TYR A 201 4.74 10.21 -9.49
N GLN A 202 4.18 10.39 -8.30
CA GLN A 202 4.82 10.06 -7.02
C GLN A 202 4.19 8.81 -6.34
N CYS A 203 3.22 8.17 -6.97
CA CYS A 203 2.68 6.87 -6.58
C CYS A 203 3.17 5.77 -7.53
N LEU A 204 3.20 4.52 -7.07
CA LEU A 204 3.68 3.40 -7.88
C LEU A 204 2.96 3.32 -9.23
N TYR A 205 1.64 3.47 -9.19
CA TYR A 205 0.77 3.67 -10.36
C TYR A 205 -0.56 4.26 -9.91
N THR A 206 -1.23 4.93 -10.83
CA THR A 206 -2.61 5.35 -10.67
C THR A 206 -3.40 5.10 -11.93
N LYS A 207 -4.71 4.86 -11.81
CA LYS A 207 -5.60 4.68 -12.96
C LYS A 207 -6.77 5.64 -12.86
N GLY A 208 -6.85 6.58 -13.79
CA GLY A 208 -7.93 7.54 -13.89
C GLY A 208 -9.25 6.91 -14.31
N GLU A 209 -10.36 7.66 -14.15
CA GLU A 209 -11.70 7.25 -14.62
C GLU A 209 -11.75 7.12 -16.15
N ASP A 210 -10.87 7.79 -16.88
CA ASP A 210 -10.69 7.66 -18.33
C ASP A 210 -9.98 6.34 -18.73
N GLY A 211 -9.62 5.52 -17.75
CA GLY A 211 -8.94 4.24 -17.94
C GLY A 211 -7.42 4.35 -18.17
N ARG A 212 -6.86 5.56 -18.29
CA ARG A 212 -5.41 5.76 -18.44
C ARG A 212 -4.68 5.38 -17.16
N THR A 213 -3.58 4.66 -17.31
CA THR A 213 -2.69 4.31 -16.21
C THR A 213 -1.43 5.16 -16.29
N THR A 214 -1.18 5.94 -15.24
CA THR A 214 0.07 6.68 -15.04
C THR A 214 0.94 5.94 -14.04
N ARG A 215 2.22 5.78 -14.36
CA ARG A 215 3.20 5.12 -13.50
C ARG A 215 4.05 6.16 -12.79
N ILE A 216 4.75 5.72 -11.77
CA ILE A 216 5.74 6.52 -11.05
C ILE A 216 6.76 7.13 -12.02
N ASP A 217 7.15 8.38 -11.76
CA ASP A 217 8.24 9.02 -12.49
C ASP A 217 9.59 8.43 -12.06
N MET A 218 10.43 8.11 -13.04
CA MET A 218 11.71 7.47 -12.78
C MET A 218 12.72 8.42 -12.13
N GLY A 219 12.66 9.72 -12.45
CA GLY A 219 13.50 10.73 -11.83
C GLY A 219 13.14 10.91 -10.34
N TYR A 220 11.83 10.97 -10.04
CA TYR A 220 11.36 10.98 -8.65
C TYR A 220 11.82 9.74 -7.88
N MET A 221 11.72 8.56 -8.48
CA MET A 221 12.15 7.31 -7.85
C MET A 221 13.66 7.32 -7.58
N GLN A 222 14.46 7.86 -8.50
CA GLN A 222 15.91 8.03 -8.32
C GLN A 222 16.21 9.05 -7.21
N ASP A 223 15.52 10.21 -7.19
CA ASP A 223 15.67 11.24 -6.16
C ASP A 223 15.39 10.65 -4.76
N VAL A 224 14.27 9.92 -4.59
CA VAL A 224 13.93 9.27 -3.29
C VAL A 224 14.94 8.20 -2.89
N SER A 225 15.48 7.46 -3.86
CA SER A 225 16.47 6.42 -3.58
C SER A 225 17.87 6.98 -3.27
N ALA A 226 18.17 8.17 -3.77
CA ALA A 226 19.45 8.86 -3.59
C ALA A 226 19.46 9.77 -2.34
N GLU A 227 18.29 10.10 -1.79
CA GLU A 227 18.17 10.97 -0.64
C GLU A 227 18.92 10.38 0.57
N ASN A 228 19.80 11.18 1.17
CA ASN A 228 20.58 10.84 2.35
C ASN A 228 21.02 12.11 3.09
N ALA A 229 20.19 12.56 4.03
CA ALA A 229 20.44 13.75 4.83
C ALA A 229 21.69 13.66 5.75
N LEU A 230 22.15 12.46 6.07
CA LEU A 230 23.40 12.25 6.81
C LEU A 230 24.62 12.59 5.94
N ALA A 231 24.52 12.39 4.63
CA ALA A 231 25.62 12.65 3.70
C ALA A 231 25.59 14.09 3.13
N ASP A 232 24.40 14.59 2.77
CA ASP A 232 24.23 15.90 2.12
C ASP A 232 22.87 16.52 2.48
N ARG A 233 22.86 17.35 3.53
CA ARG A 233 21.64 18.03 3.98
C ARG A 233 21.11 19.06 2.99
N GLN A 234 22.01 19.75 2.26
CA GLN A 234 21.58 20.74 1.26
C GLN A 234 20.80 20.06 0.13
N LYS A 235 21.31 18.94 -0.37
CA LYS A 235 20.66 18.17 -1.42
C LYS A 235 19.34 17.57 -0.93
N SER A 236 19.32 17.04 0.30
CA SER A 236 18.10 16.52 0.92
C SER A 236 17.04 17.61 1.10
N TYR A 237 17.44 18.81 1.54
CA TYR A 237 16.54 19.97 1.61
C TYR A 237 15.88 20.29 0.27
N GLU A 238 16.66 20.33 -0.83
CA GLU A 238 16.14 20.55 -2.18
C GLU A 238 15.09 19.50 -2.57
N TYR A 239 15.35 18.22 -2.26
CA TYR A 239 14.39 17.13 -2.47
C TYR A 239 13.12 17.32 -1.64
N TYR A 240 13.24 17.65 -0.35
CA TYR A 240 12.10 17.87 0.54
C TYR A 240 11.23 19.01 0.06
N GLN A 241 11.82 20.15 -0.32
CA GLN A 241 11.07 21.27 -0.88
C GLN A 241 10.28 20.88 -2.14
N LYS A 242 10.93 20.19 -3.07
CA LYS A 242 10.30 19.71 -4.30
C LYS A 242 9.13 18.77 -4.02
N TRP A 243 9.33 17.75 -3.17
CA TRP A 243 8.31 16.74 -2.91
C TRP A 243 7.15 17.30 -2.08
N MET A 244 7.46 18.07 -1.04
CA MET A 244 6.44 18.62 -0.15
C MET A 244 5.57 19.65 -0.87
N LYS A 245 6.15 20.52 -1.70
CA LYS A 245 5.38 21.48 -2.52
C LYS A 245 4.30 20.79 -3.37
N ILE A 246 4.61 19.65 -3.96
CA ILE A 246 3.66 18.90 -4.79
C ILE A 246 2.60 18.24 -3.89
N ARG A 247 3.03 17.53 -2.84
CA ARG A 247 2.12 16.72 -1.99
C ARG A 247 1.19 17.59 -1.15
N THR A 248 1.71 18.66 -0.54
CA THR A 248 0.85 19.60 0.21
C THR A 248 -0.14 20.29 -0.71
N GLY A 249 0.31 20.72 -1.91
CA GLY A 249 -0.60 21.29 -2.89
C GLY A 249 -1.67 20.31 -3.39
N ASP A 250 -1.37 19.02 -3.47
CA ASP A 250 -2.35 17.98 -3.81
C ASP A 250 -3.38 17.79 -2.70
N ILE A 251 -2.93 17.70 -1.45
CA ILE A 251 -3.82 17.53 -0.29
C ILE A 251 -4.72 18.77 -0.14
N ASP A 252 -4.15 19.97 -0.23
CA ASP A 252 -4.88 21.23 -0.13
C ASP A 252 -5.97 21.32 -1.20
N PHE A 253 -5.63 21.07 -2.46
CA PHE A 253 -6.59 21.05 -3.56
C PHE A 253 -7.69 20.01 -3.36
N VAL A 254 -7.34 18.79 -2.90
CA VAL A 254 -8.34 17.71 -2.67
C VAL A 254 -9.30 18.08 -1.54
N ILE A 255 -8.80 18.68 -0.45
CA ILE A 255 -9.67 19.18 0.63
C ILE A 255 -10.64 20.21 0.06
N ASP A 256 -10.14 21.27 -0.59
CA ASP A 256 -10.98 22.32 -1.14
C ASP A 256 -12.03 21.80 -2.15
N HIS A 257 -11.61 20.85 -2.99
CA HIS A 257 -12.54 20.22 -3.95
C HIS A 257 -13.66 19.46 -3.25
N ILE A 258 -13.33 18.62 -2.25
CA ILE A 258 -14.32 17.85 -1.48
C ILE A 258 -15.27 18.79 -0.74
N LEU A 259 -14.76 19.83 -0.09
CA LEU A 259 -15.59 20.82 0.62
C LEU A 259 -16.55 21.53 -0.34
N SER A 260 -16.05 21.95 -1.50
CA SER A 260 -16.87 22.58 -2.53
C SER A 260 -17.96 21.62 -3.09
N GLU A 261 -17.65 20.34 -3.28
CA GLU A 261 -18.65 19.35 -3.71
C GLU A 261 -19.70 19.10 -2.63
N ALA A 262 -19.30 19.07 -1.34
CA ALA A 262 -20.21 18.83 -0.21
C ALA A 262 -21.29 19.93 -0.03
N GLU A 263 -21.07 21.12 -0.57
CA GLU A 263 -22.01 22.25 -0.53
C GLU A 263 -23.05 22.19 -1.65
N LYS A 264 -22.84 21.37 -2.68
CA LYS A 264 -23.75 21.27 -3.85
C LYS A 264 -24.97 20.39 -3.52
N ASN A 265 -26.12 20.73 -4.11
CA ASN A 265 -27.38 20.02 -3.85
C ASN A 265 -27.49 18.64 -4.51
N ASN A 266 -26.87 18.44 -5.67
CA ASN A 266 -26.98 17.21 -6.44
C ASN A 266 -25.62 16.59 -6.69
N VAL A 267 -25.09 15.92 -5.66
CA VAL A 267 -23.75 15.29 -5.65
C VAL A 267 -23.82 13.84 -5.20
N ASP A 268 -22.74 13.13 -5.40
CA ASP A 268 -22.58 11.75 -4.89
C ASP A 268 -22.74 11.69 -3.38
N THR A 269 -23.25 10.55 -2.91
CA THR A 269 -23.50 10.30 -1.49
C THR A 269 -22.26 10.56 -0.63
N ALA A 270 -21.06 10.21 -1.09
CA ALA A 270 -19.83 10.41 -0.37
C ALA A 270 -19.61 11.87 0.06
N TYR A 271 -19.88 12.84 -0.84
CA TYR A 271 -19.74 14.27 -0.52
C TYR A 271 -20.84 14.79 0.39
N LYS A 272 -22.09 14.31 0.22
CA LYS A 272 -23.22 14.70 1.09
C LYS A 272 -22.97 14.36 2.55
N LEU A 273 -22.19 13.32 2.80
CA LEU A 273 -21.85 12.83 4.14
C LEU A 273 -20.71 13.59 4.80
N VAL A 274 -20.05 14.53 4.12
CA VAL A 274 -18.92 15.27 4.69
C VAL A 274 -19.40 16.38 5.62
N ASP A 275 -18.88 16.38 6.85
CA ASP A 275 -18.94 17.52 7.78
C ASP A 275 -17.76 18.45 7.47
N THR A 276 -18.05 19.53 6.75
CA THR A 276 -17.06 20.49 6.27
C THR A 276 -16.35 21.29 7.37
N SER A 277 -16.84 21.18 8.62
CA SER A 277 -16.24 21.86 9.79
C SER A 277 -15.26 20.99 10.58
N LYS A 278 -15.05 19.70 10.18
CA LYS A 278 -14.28 18.73 10.95
C LYS A 278 -13.34 17.98 10.01
N ILE A 279 -12.11 18.44 9.93
CA ILE A 279 -11.11 17.94 9.00
C ILE A 279 -9.90 17.41 9.77
N GLY A 280 -9.53 16.16 9.52
CA GLY A 280 -8.28 15.56 9.92
C GLY A 280 -7.42 15.24 8.71
N VAL A 281 -6.11 15.28 8.87
CA VAL A 281 -5.16 14.89 7.82
C VAL A 281 -4.21 13.87 8.39
N MET A 282 -3.86 12.87 7.59
CA MET A 282 -2.92 11.85 8.01
C MET A 282 -2.11 11.31 6.84
N GLY A 283 -1.00 10.66 7.14
CA GLY A 283 -0.20 10.00 6.12
C GLY A 283 0.90 9.13 6.67
N HIS A 284 1.51 8.38 5.76
CA HIS A 284 2.66 7.52 6.05
C HIS A 284 3.91 8.03 5.34
N SER A 285 5.07 8.03 6.03
CA SER A 285 6.36 8.40 5.44
C SER A 285 6.30 9.80 4.79
N LEU A 286 6.71 9.99 3.53
CA LEU A 286 6.56 11.26 2.80
C LEU A 286 5.13 11.82 2.82
N GLY A 287 4.13 10.95 2.90
CA GLY A 287 2.73 11.38 3.01
C GLY A 287 2.40 11.97 4.37
N GLY A 288 2.97 11.43 5.45
CA GLY A 288 2.82 12.00 6.78
C GLY A 288 3.56 13.33 6.92
N SER A 289 4.75 13.46 6.30
CA SER A 289 5.44 14.75 6.23
C SER A 289 4.62 15.83 5.51
N ALA A 290 3.91 15.45 4.44
CA ALA A 290 2.99 16.37 3.77
C ALA A 290 1.75 16.68 4.64
N ALA A 291 1.21 15.70 5.37
CA ALA A 291 0.12 15.92 6.32
C ALA A 291 0.51 16.90 7.43
N LEU A 292 1.73 16.76 7.98
CA LEU A 292 2.31 17.74 8.92
C LEU A 292 2.38 19.13 8.32
N GLY A 293 2.81 19.26 7.06
CA GLY A 293 2.81 20.52 6.34
C GLY A 293 1.42 21.16 6.21
N ILE A 294 0.39 20.33 5.93
CA ILE A 294 -1.01 20.78 5.86
C ILE A 294 -1.51 21.30 7.21
N GLY A 295 -1.13 20.65 8.32
CA GLY A 295 -1.44 21.13 9.67
C GLY A 295 -0.87 22.54 9.96
N ARG A 296 0.26 22.89 9.34
CA ARG A 296 0.81 24.27 9.37
C ARG A 296 0.06 25.23 8.45
N MET A 297 -0.38 24.78 7.29
CA MET A 297 -0.92 25.63 6.23
C MET A 297 -2.40 25.97 6.42
N ARG A 298 -3.21 25.04 6.95
CA ARG A 298 -4.67 25.16 7.01
C ARG A 298 -5.17 25.36 8.43
N LYS A 299 -6.01 26.36 8.62
CA LYS A 299 -6.63 26.68 9.92
C LYS A 299 -7.89 25.85 10.22
N ASP A 300 -8.43 25.18 9.22
CA ASP A 300 -9.63 24.34 9.31
C ASP A 300 -9.31 22.86 9.62
N VAL A 301 -8.01 22.49 9.68
CA VAL A 301 -7.56 21.18 10.14
C VAL A 301 -7.52 21.13 11.67
N SER A 302 -8.16 20.13 12.25
CA SER A 302 -8.30 20.00 13.72
C SER A 302 -7.35 18.97 14.35
N GLY A 303 -6.63 18.17 13.55
CA GLY A 303 -5.66 17.20 14.03
C GLY A 303 -4.92 16.50 12.91
N VAL A 304 -3.67 16.11 13.18
CA VAL A 304 -2.79 15.46 12.21
C VAL A 304 -2.24 14.16 12.77
N ILE A 305 -2.18 13.10 11.95
CA ILE A 305 -1.48 11.86 12.27
C ILE A 305 -0.36 11.63 11.28
N ALA A 306 0.86 11.45 11.79
CA ALA A 306 2.07 11.16 11.03
C ALA A 306 2.59 9.75 11.36
N LEU A 307 2.43 8.81 10.43
CA LEU A 307 2.96 7.46 10.56
C LEU A 307 4.37 7.42 9.98
N GLU A 308 5.37 7.28 10.85
CA GLU A 308 6.80 7.19 10.48
C GLU A 308 7.29 8.37 9.62
N SER A 309 7.08 9.61 10.07
CA SER A 309 7.28 10.79 9.22
C SER A 309 7.99 11.93 9.93
N PRO A 310 9.04 12.52 9.32
CA PRO A 310 9.69 13.72 9.83
C PRO A 310 8.93 15.00 9.41
N PHE A 311 9.20 16.11 10.13
CA PHE A 311 8.62 17.44 9.87
C PHE A 311 9.33 18.14 8.69
N MET A 312 9.34 17.52 7.50
CA MET A 312 10.05 18.07 6.33
C MET A 312 9.60 19.46 5.90
N CYS A 313 8.33 19.82 6.12
CA CYS A 313 7.81 21.15 5.79
C CYS A 313 8.26 22.24 6.77
N ASP A 314 8.77 21.85 7.93
CA ASP A 314 9.28 22.77 8.93
C ASP A 314 10.77 23.08 8.77
N ILE A 315 11.46 22.38 7.85
CA ILE A 315 12.84 22.67 7.47
C ILE A 315 12.83 23.89 6.52
N GLU A 316 13.34 25.02 7.00
CA GLU A 316 13.37 26.30 6.25
C GLU A 316 14.64 26.48 5.42
N GLY A 317 15.70 25.73 5.74
CA GLY A 317 16.98 25.82 5.04
C GLY A 317 18.07 24.97 5.66
N VAL A 318 19.30 25.20 5.17
CA VAL A 318 20.53 24.62 5.72
C VAL A 318 21.48 25.76 6.06
N LYS A 319 22.00 25.81 7.29
CA LYS A 319 22.96 26.77 7.76
C LYS A 319 24.10 26.04 8.50
N ASP A 320 25.33 26.37 8.18
CA ASP A 320 26.53 25.74 8.76
C ASP A 320 26.51 24.19 8.67
N GLY A 321 25.86 23.65 7.63
CA GLY A 321 25.72 22.23 7.40
C GLY A 321 24.60 21.55 8.19
N GLU A 322 23.79 22.28 8.97
CA GLU A 322 22.66 21.75 9.74
C GLU A 322 21.31 22.25 9.19
N PHE A 323 20.24 21.45 9.34
CA PHE A 323 18.89 21.93 9.04
C PHE A 323 18.45 23.01 10.00
N VAL A 324 17.79 24.02 9.46
CA VAL A 324 17.13 25.08 10.23
C VAL A 324 15.63 24.78 10.22
N PHE A 325 15.07 24.55 11.40
CA PHE A 325 13.64 24.29 11.57
C PHE A 325 12.92 25.57 11.98
N LYS A 326 11.61 25.61 11.74
CA LYS A 326 10.72 26.65 12.24
C LYS A 326 10.72 26.67 13.76
N GLU A 327 10.80 27.87 14.33
CA GLU A 327 10.74 28.06 15.79
C GLU A 327 9.30 28.09 16.34
N ASP A 328 8.29 28.25 15.45
CA ASP A 328 6.88 28.37 15.84
C ASP A 328 6.34 27.02 16.35
N ILE A 329 5.61 27.06 17.46
CA ILE A 329 4.89 25.92 18.03
C ILE A 329 3.99 25.28 16.95
N TYR A 330 3.95 23.95 16.91
CA TYR A 330 3.06 23.26 15.97
C TYR A 330 1.59 23.54 16.29
N PRO A 331 0.77 24.02 15.34
CA PRO A 331 -0.47 24.74 15.66
C PRO A 331 -1.68 23.84 15.96
N VAL A 332 -1.61 22.54 15.69
CA VAL A 332 -2.72 21.59 15.88
C VAL A 332 -2.25 20.35 16.62
N PRO A 333 -3.16 19.62 17.30
CA PRO A 333 -2.82 18.34 17.89
C PRO A 333 -2.21 17.37 16.85
N VAL A 334 -1.11 16.72 17.24
CA VAL A 334 -0.39 15.79 16.37
C VAL A 334 -0.14 14.46 17.08
N LEU A 335 -0.42 13.37 16.37
CA LEU A 335 -0.02 12.02 16.75
C LEU A 335 1.10 11.54 15.82
N ASN A 336 2.28 11.33 16.39
CA ASN A 336 3.41 10.69 15.72
C ASN A 336 3.44 9.19 16.08
N VAL A 337 3.46 8.32 15.08
CA VAL A 337 3.61 6.87 15.28
C VAL A 337 4.92 6.43 14.63
N TYR A 338 5.80 5.86 15.42
CA TYR A 338 7.12 5.41 14.99
C TYR A 338 7.22 3.88 15.01
N SER A 339 8.00 3.33 14.10
CA SER A 339 8.48 1.95 14.17
C SER A 339 9.91 1.91 14.75
N ASP A 340 10.46 0.70 14.93
CA ASP A 340 11.88 0.53 15.30
C ASP A 340 12.83 1.16 14.28
N SER A 341 12.36 1.40 13.03
CA SER A 341 13.20 1.94 11.97
C SER A 341 13.62 3.39 12.25
N SER A 342 12.68 4.23 12.70
CA SER A 342 12.96 5.63 13.04
C SER A 342 13.24 5.82 14.53
N TRP A 343 12.51 5.12 15.41
CA TRP A 343 12.63 5.31 16.85
C TRP A 343 14.06 5.25 17.37
N SER A 344 14.83 4.26 16.92
CA SER A 344 16.24 4.09 17.32
C SER A 344 17.18 5.14 16.74
N ASN A 345 16.71 6.02 15.87
CA ASN A 345 17.52 6.97 15.12
C ASN A 345 16.97 8.41 15.18
N LEU A 346 15.94 8.68 16.00
CA LEU A 346 15.32 10.01 16.09
C LEU A 346 16.34 11.09 16.47
N ASP A 347 17.30 10.75 17.34
CA ASP A 347 18.38 11.64 17.79
C ASP A 347 19.58 11.70 16.81
N GLN A 348 19.60 10.85 15.79
CA GLN A 348 20.73 10.72 14.86
C GLN A 348 20.39 11.21 13.45
N TRP A 349 19.13 11.05 13.03
CA TRP A 349 18.69 11.46 11.71
C TRP A 349 18.29 12.94 11.70
N PRO A 350 19.04 13.82 11.01
CA PRO A 350 18.86 15.27 11.11
C PRO A 350 17.46 15.73 10.70
N GLN A 351 16.79 15.02 9.78
CA GLN A 351 15.42 15.34 9.37
C GLN A 351 14.37 15.04 10.45
N TYR A 352 14.72 14.27 11.49
CA TYR A 352 13.84 13.94 12.63
C TYR A 352 14.10 14.81 13.88
N ALA A 353 14.93 15.83 13.80
CA ALA A 353 15.27 16.65 14.98
C ALA A 353 14.02 17.24 15.65
N GLU A 354 13.08 17.81 14.89
CA GLU A 354 11.80 18.31 15.41
C GLU A 354 10.98 17.19 16.10
N ASN A 355 10.94 15.99 15.51
CA ASN A 355 10.27 14.86 16.13
C ASN A 355 10.91 14.47 17.47
N TYR A 356 12.26 14.51 17.55
CA TYR A 356 13.00 14.21 18.76
C TYR A 356 12.71 15.23 19.86
N ASP A 357 12.70 16.51 19.50
CA ASP A 357 12.41 17.61 20.43
C ASP A 357 10.98 17.50 20.99
N LEU A 358 10.02 17.06 20.17
CA LEU A 358 8.64 16.83 20.60
C LEU A 358 8.46 15.65 21.56
N LEU A 359 9.45 14.74 21.70
CA LEU A 359 9.42 13.70 22.75
C LEU A 359 9.53 14.30 24.15
N SER A 360 10.21 15.45 24.29
CA SER A 360 10.38 16.15 25.57
C SER A 360 9.13 16.93 26.02
N GLY A 361 8.12 17.06 25.17
CA GLY A 361 6.78 17.49 25.52
C GLY A 361 6.58 18.96 25.87
N THR A 362 7.36 19.88 25.31
CA THR A 362 7.45 21.20 25.91
C THR A 362 6.40 22.24 25.49
N ASN A 363 5.89 22.25 24.24
CA ASN A 363 5.06 23.37 23.79
C ASN A 363 3.94 23.05 22.78
N ALA A 364 3.85 21.82 22.28
CA ALA A 364 2.80 21.41 21.34
C ALA A 364 1.92 20.30 21.96
N THR A 365 0.67 20.18 21.53
CA THR A 365 -0.14 18.99 21.82
C THR A 365 0.32 17.83 20.94
N ALA A 366 1.44 17.23 21.31
CA ALA A 366 2.06 16.13 20.57
C ALA A 366 2.00 14.83 21.37
N PHE A 367 1.58 13.76 20.70
CA PHE A 367 1.57 12.40 21.25
C PHE A 367 2.54 11.56 20.43
N ASN A 368 3.31 10.71 21.09
CA ASN A 368 4.38 9.93 20.48
C ASN A 368 4.22 8.46 20.83
N VAL A 369 3.92 7.65 19.84
CA VAL A 369 3.68 6.22 19.96
C VAL A 369 4.79 5.44 19.25
N HIS A 370 5.41 4.50 19.96
CA HIS A 370 6.40 3.58 19.41
C HIS A 370 5.80 2.18 19.25
N MET A 371 5.68 1.73 18.01
CA MET A 371 5.29 0.36 17.66
C MET A 371 6.51 -0.57 17.70
N SER A 372 6.78 -1.11 18.89
CA SER A 372 7.95 -1.95 19.13
C SER A 372 7.94 -3.23 18.28
N GLY A 373 9.08 -3.59 17.73
CA GLY A 373 9.21 -4.74 16.84
C GLY A 373 8.65 -4.57 15.43
N ALA A 374 8.03 -3.42 15.11
CA ALA A 374 7.58 -3.08 13.78
C ALA A 374 8.73 -2.44 12.95
N GLY A 375 8.65 -2.53 11.63
CA GLY A 375 9.48 -1.76 10.72
C GLY A 375 8.64 -0.79 9.90
N HIS A 376 9.30 0.07 9.12
CA HIS A 376 8.67 1.15 8.34
C HIS A 376 7.42 0.70 7.54
N PHE A 377 7.53 -0.38 6.78
CA PHE A 377 6.44 -0.91 5.97
C PHE A 377 5.47 -1.81 6.75
N THR A 378 5.76 -2.13 8.02
CA THR A 378 4.81 -2.85 8.89
C THR A 378 3.63 -1.96 9.30
N LEU A 379 3.79 -0.64 9.22
CA LEU A 379 2.74 0.35 9.49
C LEU A 379 1.77 0.52 8.30
N THR A 380 1.88 -0.31 7.26
CA THR A 380 1.04 -0.28 6.06
C THR A 380 0.46 -1.65 5.75
N ASP A 381 -0.58 -1.69 4.93
CA ASP A 381 -1.21 -2.95 4.49
C ASP A 381 -0.31 -3.79 3.57
N LEU A 382 0.86 -3.28 3.16
CA LEU A 382 1.86 -4.10 2.50
C LEU A 382 2.26 -5.31 3.38
N ALA A 383 2.24 -5.14 4.70
CA ALA A 383 2.55 -6.20 5.65
C ALA A 383 1.55 -7.37 5.60
N LEU A 384 0.27 -7.09 5.27
CA LEU A 384 -0.75 -8.12 5.00
C LEU A 384 -0.65 -8.66 3.59
N ALA A 385 -0.56 -7.76 2.61
CA ALA A 385 -0.59 -8.11 1.19
C ALA A 385 0.66 -8.88 0.75
N SER A 386 1.83 -8.51 1.27
CA SER A 386 3.12 -9.13 0.92
C SER A 386 4.10 -9.11 2.10
N PRO A 387 4.02 -10.08 3.03
CA PRO A 387 4.99 -10.22 4.11
C PRO A 387 6.44 -10.37 3.60
N LEU A 388 6.61 -10.94 2.40
CA LEU A 388 7.93 -11.08 1.76
C LEU A 388 8.53 -9.72 1.39
N LEU A 389 7.77 -8.88 0.67
CA LEU A 389 8.24 -7.54 0.30
C LEU A 389 8.43 -6.65 1.52
N THR A 390 7.52 -6.71 2.49
CA THR A 390 7.67 -6.00 3.76
C THR A 390 8.99 -6.33 4.44
N ARG A 391 9.34 -7.62 4.53
CA ARG A 391 10.63 -8.06 5.10
C ARG A 391 11.83 -7.53 4.29
N ILE A 392 11.75 -7.59 2.96
CA ILE A 392 12.82 -7.10 2.08
C ILE A 392 13.02 -5.59 2.27
N PHE A 393 11.94 -4.81 2.24
CA PHE A 393 12.01 -3.36 2.34
C PHE A 393 12.35 -2.86 3.75
N ASN A 394 11.93 -3.58 4.80
CA ASN A 394 12.38 -3.28 6.17
C ASN A 394 13.84 -3.71 6.45
N GLY A 395 14.48 -4.47 5.55
CA GLY A 395 15.82 -5.04 5.74
C GLY A 395 15.90 -6.14 6.82
N LYS A 396 14.86 -6.32 7.63
CA LYS A 396 14.74 -7.33 8.68
C LYS A 396 13.29 -7.81 8.82
N LYS A 397 13.09 -8.95 9.47
CA LYS A 397 11.76 -9.43 9.83
C LYS A 397 11.26 -8.65 11.06
N SER A 398 10.04 -8.14 11.00
CA SER A 398 9.36 -7.59 12.18
C SER A 398 9.17 -8.67 13.24
N THR A 399 9.36 -8.32 14.51
CA THR A 399 9.15 -9.22 15.64
C THR A 399 7.72 -9.14 16.18
N THR A 400 7.04 -8.01 15.97
CA THR A 400 5.60 -7.87 16.23
C THR A 400 4.77 -8.52 15.15
N GLY A 401 3.60 -9.05 15.51
CA GLY A 401 2.65 -9.63 14.55
C GLY A 401 1.98 -8.53 13.69
N THR A 402 1.91 -8.74 12.38
CA THR A 402 1.31 -7.77 11.43
C THR A 402 -0.12 -7.37 11.84
N GLU A 403 -0.98 -8.34 12.16
CA GLU A 403 -2.36 -8.07 12.52
C GLU A 403 -2.48 -7.26 13.83
N TYR A 404 -1.65 -7.58 14.82
CA TYR A 404 -1.58 -6.83 16.07
C TYR A 404 -1.15 -5.38 15.82
N CYS A 405 -0.07 -5.19 15.04
CA CYS A 405 0.45 -3.86 14.72
C CYS A 405 -0.62 -3.00 14.04
N LEU A 406 -1.25 -3.50 12.98
CA LEU A 406 -2.25 -2.74 12.23
C LEU A 406 -3.53 -2.50 13.06
N LYS A 407 -4.01 -3.47 13.84
CA LYS A 407 -5.15 -3.27 14.75
C LYS A 407 -4.85 -2.19 15.80
N THR A 408 -3.65 -2.18 16.35
CA THR A 408 -3.22 -1.17 17.32
C THR A 408 -3.17 0.21 16.68
N ILE A 409 -2.58 0.34 15.50
CA ILE A 409 -2.55 1.61 14.75
C ILE A 409 -3.98 2.09 14.45
N ASN A 410 -4.83 1.22 13.91
CA ASN A 410 -6.21 1.56 13.58
C ASN A 410 -6.97 2.08 14.81
N LYS A 411 -6.80 1.41 15.96
CA LYS A 411 -7.42 1.81 17.22
C LYS A 411 -6.90 3.17 17.70
N ILE A 412 -5.60 3.36 17.76
CA ILE A 412 -4.98 4.61 18.24
C ILE A 412 -5.34 5.78 17.31
N CYS A 413 -5.31 5.59 16.00
CA CYS A 413 -5.74 6.62 15.05
C CYS A 413 -7.22 6.98 15.21
N LEU A 414 -8.09 5.98 15.43
CA LEU A 414 -9.50 6.20 15.69
C LEU A 414 -9.72 7.01 16.98
N GLU A 415 -9.09 6.61 18.09
CA GLU A 415 -9.19 7.29 19.38
C GLU A 415 -8.71 8.75 19.30
N PHE A 416 -7.63 9.01 18.57
CA PHE A 416 -7.14 10.37 18.33
C PHE A 416 -8.18 11.21 17.57
N PHE A 417 -8.69 10.73 16.45
CA PHE A 417 -9.69 11.48 15.70
C PHE A 417 -11.05 11.56 16.40
N ASP A 418 -11.45 10.55 17.17
CA ASP A 418 -12.66 10.64 17.99
C ASP A 418 -12.55 11.75 19.04
N SER A 419 -11.39 11.94 19.66
CA SER A 419 -11.13 13.03 20.59
C SER A 419 -11.16 14.40 19.89
N TYR A 420 -10.34 14.59 18.85
CA TYR A 420 -10.14 15.93 18.27
C TYR A 420 -11.15 16.34 17.20
N LEU A 421 -11.81 15.39 16.51
CA LEU A 421 -12.81 15.70 15.49
C LEU A 421 -14.25 15.51 15.98
N LYS A 422 -14.49 14.58 16.92
CA LYS A 422 -15.85 14.32 17.42
C LYS A 422 -16.07 14.78 18.85
N GLY A 423 -15.01 15.18 19.57
CA GLY A 423 -15.07 15.55 20.98
C GLY A 423 -15.46 14.38 21.90
N LYS A 424 -15.08 13.16 21.53
CA LYS A 424 -15.36 11.94 22.28
C LYS A 424 -14.14 11.51 23.09
N GLY A 425 -14.23 11.65 24.41
CA GLY A 425 -13.17 11.25 25.32
C GLY A 425 -11.94 12.15 25.26
N GLU A 426 -10.93 11.78 26.00
CA GLU A 426 -9.60 12.41 26.03
C GLU A 426 -8.60 11.43 25.40
N PHE A 427 -7.76 11.90 24.48
CA PHE A 427 -6.72 11.08 23.89
C PHE A 427 -5.51 11.06 24.82
N THR A 428 -5.10 9.87 25.21
CA THR A 428 -4.01 9.67 26.19
C THR A 428 -2.95 8.66 25.74
N ALA A 429 -3.09 8.10 24.49
CA ALA A 429 -2.12 7.13 24.01
C ALA A 429 -0.78 7.80 23.76
N ASP A 430 0.23 7.35 24.48
CA ASP A 430 1.63 7.75 24.38
C ASP A 430 2.52 6.58 24.78
N GLY A 431 3.79 6.57 24.33
CA GLY A 431 4.76 5.56 24.70
C GLY A 431 4.79 4.32 23.80
N MET A 432 5.14 3.16 24.40
CA MET A 432 5.46 1.92 23.66
C MET A 432 4.27 0.95 23.63
N TYR A 433 4.05 0.35 22.47
CA TYR A 433 3.05 -0.68 22.20
C TYR A 433 3.67 -1.93 21.60
#